data_6d8d9dd9c2876d8916497a6594bc9ab8
#
_entry.id   6d8d9dd9c2876d8916497a6594bc9ab8
#
_cell.length_a   1.000
_cell.length_b   1.000
_cell.length_c   1.000
_cell.angle_alpha   90.00
_cell.angle_beta   90.00
_cell.angle_gamma   90.00
#
_symmetry.space_group_name_H-M   'P 1'
#
loop_
_entity.id
_entity.type
_entity.pdbx_description
1 polymer ?
#
loop_
_entity_poly.entity_id
_entity_poly.type
_entity_poly.pdbx_seq_one_letter_code
_entity_poly.pdbx_strand_id
1 'polypeptide(L)'
;NTKAILKKTPAELGELRDAGIGILYQGIESGNKEVLRRIKKGAFPHRMKEAAAKVKESGIQLSQTVLLGIGGVDMSREHAVDTGRLLGEMSPDFASALTVMLLPNTELYKDYQAGTFRLPDKFGLLGELKLIVENMDVTGPCLFTSNHASNYLPLRAVLPDQKADILALLDRVLKSKDERLLKPEHMRAL
;
A
#
# COMPACT_ATOMS: atom_id res chain seq x y z
N ASN A 1 -7.38 -12.25 3.66
CA ASN A 1 -7.51 -11.56 2.36
C ASN A 1 -8.97 -11.15 2.10
N THR A 2 -9.23 -10.27 1.13
CA THR A 2 -10.54 -9.73 0.77
C THR A 2 -11.62 -10.80 0.62
N LYS A 3 -11.35 -11.88 -0.13
CA LYS A 3 -12.33 -12.96 -0.36
C LYS A 3 -12.72 -13.69 0.93
N ALA A 4 -11.76 -13.92 1.83
CA ALA A 4 -12.04 -14.56 3.12
C ALA A 4 -12.90 -13.69 4.03
N ILE A 5 -12.61 -12.39 4.10
CA ILE A 5 -13.42 -11.44 4.87
C ILE A 5 -14.85 -11.40 4.34
N LEU A 6 -15.03 -11.31 3.03
CA LEU A 6 -16.36 -11.20 2.42
C LEU A 6 -17.24 -12.45 2.60
N LYS A 7 -16.64 -13.62 2.82
CA LYS A 7 -17.38 -14.86 3.13
C LYS A 7 -17.91 -14.90 4.55
N LYS A 8 -17.38 -14.07 5.45
CA LYS A 8 -17.81 -14.00 6.84
C LYS A 8 -19.07 -13.17 6.99
N THR A 9 -19.97 -13.59 7.85
CA THR A 9 -21.08 -12.77 8.31
C THR A 9 -20.60 -11.75 9.35
N PRO A 10 -21.35 -10.67 9.63
CA PRO A 10 -21.04 -9.76 10.73
C PRO A 10 -20.95 -10.47 12.10
N ALA A 11 -21.80 -11.48 12.34
CA ALA A 11 -21.78 -12.27 13.56
C ALA A 11 -20.46 -13.05 13.71
N GLU A 12 -20.04 -13.77 12.65
CA GLU A 12 -18.74 -14.50 12.65
C GLU A 12 -17.53 -13.58 12.85
N LEU A 13 -17.57 -12.34 12.32
CA LEU A 13 -16.50 -11.36 12.59
C LEU A 13 -16.56 -10.89 14.04
N GLY A 14 -17.75 -10.71 14.61
CA GLY A 14 -17.93 -10.43 16.04
C GLY A 14 -17.38 -11.54 16.93
N GLU A 15 -17.65 -12.80 16.61
CA GLU A 15 -17.11 -13.96 17.33
C GLU A 15 -15.57 -13.99 17.27
N LEU A 16 -14.96 -13.66 16.11
CA LEU A 16 -13.52 -13.56 15.99
C LEU A 16 -12.94 -12.47 16.88
N ARG A 17 -13.58 -11.30 16.93
CA ARG A 17 -13.20 -10.22 17.86
C ARG A 17 -13.28 -10.68 19.32
N ASP A 18 -14.38 -11.29 19.70
CA ASP A 18 -14.62 -11.76 21.08
C ASP A 18 -13.65 -12.89 21.47
N ALA A 19 -13.18 -13.65 20.48
CA ALA A 19 -12.09 -14.63 20.63
C ALA A 19 -10.68 -14.00 20.68
N GLY A 20 -10.56 -12.66 20.62
CA GLY A 20 -9.28 -11.94 20.78
C GLY A 20 -8.60 -11.53 19.46
N ILE A 21 -9.26 -11.64 18.31
CA ILE A 21 -8.71 -11.12 17.04
C ILE A 21 -8.82 -9.59 17.05
N GLY A 22 -7.74 -8.91 17.38
CA GLY A 22 -7.70 -7.44 17.45
C GLY A 22 -7.47 -6.75 16.11
N ILE A 23 -6.75 -7.37 15.15
CA ILE A 23 -6.36 -6.76 13.88
C ILE A 23 -6.52 -7.75 12.74
N LEU A 24 -7.10 -7.31 11.62
CA LEU A 24 -7.12 -8.04 10.36
C LEU A 24 -6.25 -7.35 9.30
N TYR A 25 -5.38 -8.14 8.67
CA TYR A 25 -4.48 -7.68 7.61
C TYR A 25 -5.09 -7.94 6.23
N GLN A 26 -5.19 -6.88 5.42
CA GLN A 26 -5.69 -6.94 4.05
C GLN A 26 -4.65 -6.37 3.09
N GLY A 27 -3.98 -7.24 2.34
CA GLY A 27 -3.16 -6.80 1.20
C GLY A 27 -4.06 -6.29 0.08
N ILE A 28 -4.00 -5.03 -0.25
CA ILE A 28 -4.72 -4.43 -1.38
C ILE A 28 -3.83 -4.28 -2.61
N GLU A 29 -2.54 -4.14 -2.43
CA GLU A 29 -1.44 -3.98 -3.39
C GLU A 29 -1.56 -2.69 -4.23
N SER A 30 -2.72 -2.42 -4.82
CA SER A 30 -3.02 -1.27 -5.67
C SER A 30 -4.49 -0.86 -5.57
N GLY A 31 -4.78 0.41 -5.78
CA GLY A 31 -6.14 0.92 -6.02
C GLY A 31 -6.54 0.87 -7.50
N ASN A 32 -5.59 0.66 -8.40
CA ASN A 32 -5.84 0.70 -9.84
C ASN A 32 -6.28 -0.67 -10.37
N LYS A 33 -7.42 -0.69 -11.09
CA LYS A 33 -8.03 -1.94 -11.61
C LYS A 33 -7.14 -2.67 -12.62
N GLU A 34 -6.43 -1.94 -13.46
CA GLU A 34 -5.57 -2.50 -14.49
C GLU A 34 -4.34 -3.18 -13.88
N VAL A 35 -3.71 -2.51 -12.91
CA VAL A 35 -2.61 -3.08 -12.12
C VAL A 35 -3.06 -4.35 -11.41
N LEU A 36 -4.23 -4.30 -10.73
CA LEU A 36 -4.78 -5.48 -10.02
C LEU A 36 -5.10 -6.65 -10.97
N ARG A 37 -5.54 -6.36 -12.20
CA ARG A 37 -5.77 -7.39 -13.23
C ARG A 37 -4.45 -8.01 -13.68
N ARG A 38 -3.44 -7.18 -13.97
CA ARG A 38 -2.11 -7.63 -14.39
C ARG A 38 -1.49 -8.60 -13.39
N ILE A 39 -1.55 -8.27 -12.10
CA ILE A 39 -0.99 -9.13 -11.03
C ILE A 39 -1.93 -10.26 -10.59
N LYS A 40 -3.06 -10.42 -11.25
CA LYS A 40 -4.07 -11.48 -10.96
C LYS A 40 -4.51 -11.47 -9.48
N LYS A 41 -4.66 -10.28 -8.88
CA LYS A 41 -5.03 -10.12 -7.46
C LYS A 41 -6.35 -10.81 -7.11
N GLY A 42 -7.28 -10.89 -8.06
CA GLY A 42 -8.58 -11.54 -7.88
C GLY A 42 -9.54 -10.82 -6.95
N ALA A 43 -9.26 -9.56 -6.62
CA ALA A 43 -10.14 -8.64 -5.93
C ALA A 43 -9.96 -7.23 -6.49
N PHE A 44 -11.05 -6.48 -6.63
CA PHE A 44 -11.07 -5.11 -7.15
C PHE A 44 -11.46 -4.11 -6.08
N PRO A 45 -11.22 -2.80 -6.28
CA PRO A 45 -11.42 -1.76 -5.27
C PRO A 45 -12.78 -1.81 -4.58
N HIS A 46 -13.89 -1.99 -5.32
CA HIS A 46 -15.24 -2.07 -4.73
C HIS A 46 -15.38 -3.22 -3.71
N ARG A 47 -14.79 -4.40 -4.01
CA ARG A 47 -14.81 -5.56 -3.10
C ARG A 47 -13.87 -5.35 -1.90
N MET A 48 -12.78 -4.61 -2.10
CA MET A 48 -11.86 -4.25 -1.00
C MET A 48 -12.53 -3.27 -0.04
N LYS A 49 -13.29 -2.29 -0.55
CA LYS A 49 -14.10 -1.35 0.27
C LYS A 49 -15.18 -2.08 1.06
N GLU A 50 -15.92 -2.99 0.42
CA GLU A 50 -16.94 -3.81 1.09
C GLU A 50 -16.32 -4.63 2.24
N ALA A 51 -15.17 -5.25 2.00
CA ALA A 51 -14.48 -6.02 3.04
C ALA A 51 -13.99 -5.12 4.18
N ALA A 52 -13.44 -3.94 3.86
CA ALA A 52 -12.99 -2.97 4.85
C ALA A 52 -14.14 -2.49 5.75
N ALA A 53 -15.30 -2.16 5.16
CA ALA A 53 -16.49 -1.75 5.91
C ALA A 53 -16.92 -2.85 6.90
N LYS A 54 -17.01 -4.11 6.44
CA LYS A 54 -17.38 -5.26 7.31
C LYS A 54 -16.42 -5.44 8.49
N VAL A 55 -15.12 -5.27 8.28
CA VAL A 55 -14.13 -5.38 9.36
C VAL A 55 -14.32 -4.25 10.37
N LYS A 56 -14.47 -3.01 9.91
CA LYS A 56 -14.66 -1.85 10.79
C LYS A 56 -15.97 -1.94 11.58
N GLU A 57 -17.06 -2.37 10.96
CA GLU A 57 -18.36 -2.60 11.62
C GLU A 57 -18.28 -3.67 12.72
N SER A 58 -17.39 -4.66 12.59
CA SER A 58 -17.18 -5.68 13.63
C SER A 58 -16.38 -5.19 14.83
N GLY A 59 -15.78 -4.00 14.78
CA GLY A 59 -14.89 -3.46 15.82
C GLY A 59 -13.48 -4.04 15.81
N ILE A 60 -13.11 -4.80 14.78
CA ILE A 60 -11.74 -5.29 14.56
C ILE A 60 -10.96 -4.19 13.82
N GLN A 61 -9.73 -3.92 14.25
CA GLN A 61 -8.86 -2.96 13.55
C GLN A 61 -8.46 -3.47 12.17
N LEU A 62 -8.38 -2.57 11.21
CA LEU A 62 -8.02 -2.88 9.82
C LEU A 62 -6.59 -2.40 9.51
N SER A 63 -5.73 -3.32 9.10
CA SER A 63 -4.40 -3.03 8.58
C SER A 63 -4.36 -3.31 7.09
N GLN A 64 -3.95 -2.32 6.28
CA GLN A 64 -3.88 -2.44 4.83
C GLN A 64 -2.47 -2.27 4.29
N THR A 65 -2.10 -3.10 3.31
CA THR A 65 -0.77 -3.09 2.69
C THR A 65 -0.88 -2.79 1.21
N VAL A 66 0.00 -1.91 0.72
CA VAL A 66 0.15 -1.55 -0.69
C VAL A 66 1.57 -1.82 -1.18
N LEU A 67 1.76 -1.99 -2.49
CA LEU A 67 3.06 -2.26 -3.10
C LEU A 67 3.49 -1.12 -4.03
N LEU A 68 4.50 -0.37 -3.63
CA LEU A 68 5.15 0.62 -4.48
C LEU A 68 5.84 -0.08 -5.67
N GLY A 69 5.72 0.51 -6.83
CA GLY A 69 6.34 0.02 -8.07
C GLY A 69 5.58 -1.08 -8.78
N ILE A 70 4.48 -1.60 -8.22
CA ILE A 70 3.73 -2.70 -8.82
C ILE A 70 3.04 -2.32 -10.14
N GLY A 71 2.79 -1.03 -10.36
CA GLY A 71 2.28 -0.50 -11.64
C GLY A 71 3.32 -0.43 -12.75
N GLY A 72 4.61 -0.54 -12.39
CA GLY A 72 5.70 -0.23 -13.30
C GLY A 72 5.79 1.25 -13.62
N VAL A 73 6.77 1.65 -14.43
CA VAL A 73 6.95 3.06 -14.85
C VAL A 73 5.72 3.57 -15.60
N ASP A 74 5.11 2.72 -16.42
CA ASP A 74 4.06 3.12 -17.34
C ASP A 74 2.73 3.46 -16.67
N MET A 75 2.46 2.90 -15.46
CA MET A 75 1.25 3.14 -14.68
C MET A 75 1.53 3.68 -13.27
N SER A 76 2.73 4.17 -13.03
CA SER A 76 3.20 4.61 -11.71
C SER A 76 2.28 5.67 -11.11
N ARG A 77 1.92 6.69 -11.88
CA ARG A 77 1.06 7.79 -11.42
C ARG A 77 -0.38 7.35 -11.13
N GLU A 78 -1.00 6.65 -12.07
CA GLU A 78 -2.38 6.16 -11.95
C GLU A 78 -2.50 5.19 -10.77
N HIS A 79 -1.53 4.26 -10.66
CA HIS A 79 -1.43 3.37 -9.51
C HIS A 79 -1.38 4.14 -8.19
N ALA A 80 -0.49 5.12 -8.08
CA ALA A 80 -0.30 5.86 -6.84
C ALA A 80 -1.54 6.68 -6.44
N VAL A 81 -2.12 7.42 -7.38
CA VAL A 81 -3.33 8.25 -7.14
C VAL A 81 -4.52 7.39 -6.75
N ASP A 82 -4.79 6.33 -7.52
CA ASP A 82 -5.93 5.44 -7.25
C ASP A 82 -5.75 4.69 -5.91
N THR A 83 -4.51 4.33 -5.57
CA THR A 83 -4.20 3.66 -4.30
C THR A 83 -4.40 4.60 -3.11
N GLY A 84 -3.93 5.85 -3.20
CA GLY A 84 -4.15 6.85 -2.16
C GLY A 84 -5.64 7.10 -1.93
N ARG A 85 -6.41 7.30 -3.00
CA ARG A 85 -7.87 7.49 -2.94
C ARG A 85 -8.58 6.29 -2.30
N LEU A 86 -8.22 5.08 -2.73
CA LEU A 86 -8.81 3.86 -2.17
C LEU A 86 -8.53 3.73 -0.66
N LEU A 87 -7.29 4.01 -0.21
CA LEU A 87 -6.94 4.04 1.21
C LEU A 87 -7.72 5.11 1.97
N GLY A 88 -7.87 6.32 1.41
CA GLY A 88 -8.68 7.39 1.98
C GLY A 88 -10.14 6.98 2.17
N GLU A 89 -10.77 6.40 1.14
CA GLU A 89 -12.15 5.93 1.19
C GLU A 89 -12.37 4.79 2.21
N MET A 90 -11.40 3.90 2.39
CA MET A 90 -11.47 2.82 3.37
C MET A 90 -11.10 3.27 4.78
N SER A 91 -10.28 4.32 4.89
CA SER A 91 -9.81 4.90 6.16
C SER A 91 -9.42 3.83 7.20
N PRO A 92 -8.37 3.03 6.95
CA PRO A 92 -7.93 1.97 7.83
C PRO A 92 -7.26 2.52 9.09
N ASP A 93 -7.17 1.69 10.15
CA ASP A 93 -6.40 2.04 11.36
C ASP A 93 -4.89 2.04 11.11
N PHE A 94 -4.44 1.15 10.21
CA PHE A 94 -3.03 1.03 9.81
C PHE A 94 -2.92 0.92 8.29
N ALA A 95 -1.97 1.64 7.71
CA ALA A 95 -1.60 1.51 6.31
C ALA A 95 -0.09 1.37 6.18
N SER A 96 0.35 0.40 5.39
CA SER A 96 1.77 0.14 5.16
C SER A 96 2.09 0.09 3.67
N ALA A 97 3.07 0.88 3.24
CA ALA A 97 3.63 0.79 1.91
C ALA A 97 4.91 -0.08 1.95
N LEU A 98 4.97 -1.07 1.07
CA LEU A 98 6.15 -1.90 0.81
C LEU A 98 6.56 -1.70 -0.64
N THR A 99 7.85 -1.87 -0.95
CA THR A 99 8.31 -1.84 -2.33
C THR A 99 8.32 -3.24 -2.92
N VAL A 100 7.79 -3.41 -4.13
CA VAL A 100 7.82 -4.68 -4.84
C VAL A 100 9.27 -5.15 -5.05
N MET A 101 9.49 -6.42 -4.77
CA MET A 101 10.75 -7.11 -5.05
C MET A 101 10.51 -8.12 -6.17
N LEU A 102 11.31 -8.05 -7.24
CA LEU A 102 11.17 -8.94 -8.40
C LEU A 102 11.79 -10.30 -8.08
N LEU A 103 10.94 -11.31 -7.88
CA LEU A 103 11.36 -12.67 -7.56
C LEU A 103 11.39 -13.54 -8.82
N PRO A 104 12.46 -14.31 -9.07
CA PRO A 104 12.66 -15.08 -10.31
C PRO A 104 11.54 -16.06 -10.68
N ASN A 105 10.77 -16.52 -9.69
CA ASN A 105 9.67 -17.48 -9.88
C ASN A 105 8.30 -16.81 -10.15
N THR A 106 8.24 -15.50 -10.40
CA THR A 106 7.00 -14.77 -10.64
C THR A 106 6.79 -14.41 -12.10
N GLU A 107 5.53 -14.24 -12.52
CA GLU A 107 5.21 -13.72 -13.85
C GLU A 107 5.73 -12.31 -14.05
N LEU A 108 5.66 -11.46 -13.03
CA LEU A 108 6.16 -10.09 -13.07
C LEU A 108 7.67 -10.05 -13.35
N TYR A 109 8.44 -11.01 -12.82
CA TYR A 109 9.86 -11.13 -13.13
C TYR A 109 10.09 -11.53 -14.60
N LYS A 110 9.27 -12.41 -15.16
CA LYS A 110 9.31 -12.76 -16.59
C LYS A 110 9.02 -11.55 -17.47
N ASP A 111 8.01 -10.76 -17.10
CA ASP A 111 7.68 -9.50 -17.79
C ASP A 111 8.85 -8.51 -17.74
N TYR A 112 9.52 -8.42 -16.58
CA TYR A 112 10.72 -7.60 -16.41
C TYR A 112 11.87 -8.07 -17.31
N GLN A 113 12.14 -9.37 -17.36
CA GLN A 113 13.16 -9.95 -18.25
C GLN A 113 12.84 -9.74 -19.73
N ALA A 114 11.56 -9.78 -20.11
CA ALA A 114 11.11 -9.53 -21.47
C ALA A 114 11.05 -8.03 -21.83
N GLY A 115 11.32 -7.12 -20.89
CA GLY A 115 11.26 -5.67 -21.11
C GLY A 115 9.83 -5.10 -21.20
N THR A 116 8.80 -5.91 -20.93
CA THR A 116 7.38 -5.49 -20.93
C THR A 116 6.91 -4.93 -19.57
N PHE A 117 7.76 -5.02 -18.55
CA PHE A 117 7.61 -4.36 -17.27
C PHE A 117 8.93 -3.68 -16.88
N ARG A 118 8.86 -2.42 -16.48
CA ARG A 118 9.99 -1.65 -15.97
C ARG A 118 9.66 -1.14 -14.57
N LEU A 119 10.48 -1.49 -13.60
CA LEU A 119 10.34 -0.97 -12.22
C LEU A 119 10.79 0.50 -12.19
N PRO A 120 10.05 1.40 -11.53
CA PRO A 120 10.52 2.75 -11.25
C PRO A 120 11.84 2.72 -10.48
N ASP A 121 12.70 3.69 -10.71
CA ASP A 121 13.90 3.87 -9.89
C ASP A 121 13.54 4.31 -8.46
N LYS A 122 14.53 4.40 -7.59
CA LYS A 122 14.36 4.76 -6.18
C LYS A 122 13.60 6.08 -5.99
N PHE A 123 13.84 7.08 -6.82
CA PHE A 123 13.14 8.37 -6.74
C PHE A 123 11.74 8.31 -7.36
N GLY A 124 11.54 7.50 -8.38
CA GLY A 124 10.22 7.19 -8.90
C GLY A 124 9.32 6.51 -7.85
N LEU A 125 9.87 5.54 -7.10
CA LEU A 125 9.16 4.88 -5.99
C LEU A 125 8.83 5.86 -4.85
N LEU A 126 9.72 6.80 -4.52
CA LEU A 126 9.42 7.87 -3.56
C LEU A 126 8.37 8.85 -4.09
N GLY A 127 8.35 9.10 -5.40
CA GLY A 127 7.30 9.87 -6.06
C GLY A 127 5.93 9.18 -5.97
N GLU A 128 5.87 7.86 -6.16
CA GLU A 128 4.65 7.07 -5.90
C GLU A 128 4.20 7.17 -4.45
N LEU A 129 5.12 6.98 -3.51
CA LEU A 129 4.83 7.08 -2.08
C LEU A 129 4.24 8.45 -1.72
N LYS A 130 4.83 9.53 -2.27
CA LYS A 130 4.31 10.89 -2.10
C LYS A 130 2.88 11.02 -2.64
N LEU A 131 2.63 10.58 -3.87
CA LEU A 131 1.30 10.63 -4.51
C LEU A 131 0.26 9.82 -3.74
N ILE A 132 0.63 8.66 -3.18
CA ILE A 132 -0.26 7.86 -2.33
C ILE A 132 -0.66 8.68 -1.10
N VAL A 133 0.31 9.25 -0.37
CA VAL A 133 0.03 10.06 0.83
C VAL A 133 -0.77 11.31 0.49
N GLU A 134 -0.45 12.02 -0.61
CA GLU A 134 -1.21 13.20 -1.07
C GLU A 134 -2.69 12.92 -1.27
N ASN A 135 -3.00 11.75 -1.85
CA ASN A 135 -4.38 11.37 -2.19
C ASN A 135 -5.08 10.52 -1.10
N MET A 136 -4.41 10.28 0.03
CA MET A 136 -4.95 9.49 1.14
C MET A 136 -5.63 10.41 2.16
N ASP A 137 -6.92 10.71 1.93
CA ASP A 137 -7.73 11.55 2.82
C ASP A 137 -8.54 10.66 3.77
N VAL A 138 -7.91 10.28 4.88
CA VAL A 138 -8.54 9.44 5.91
C VAL A 138 -9.43 10.27 6.83
N THR A 139 -10.52 9.67 7.32
CA THR A 139 -11.51 10.32 8.20
C THR A 139 -11.23 10.14 9.69
N GLY A 140 -10.27 9.27 10.03
CA GLY A 140 -9.86 9.00 11.41
C GLY A 140 -8.35 8.75 11.49
N PRO A 141 -7.82 8.57 12.71
CA PRO A 141 -6.39 8.33 12.88
C PRO A 141 -5.96 7.04 12.17
N CYS A 142 -4.97 7.15 11.29
CA CYS A 142 -4.36 6.04 10.59
C CYS A 142 -2.85 6.06 10.79
N LEU A 143 -2.29 5.03 11.38
CA LEU A 143 -0.84 4.89 11.45
C LEU A 143 -0.30 4.43 10.08
N PHE A 144 0.29 5.38 9.35
CA PHE A 144 0.95 5.13 8.09
C PHE A 144 2.43 4.79 8.29
N THR A 145 2.91 3.74 7.60
CA THR A 145 4.31 3.33 7.66
C THR A 145 4.87 2.96 6.29
N SER A 146 6.17 3.25 6.06
CA SER A 146 6.97 2.68 4.97
C SER A 146 8.32 2.15 5.51
N ASN A 147 8.31 1.59 6.72
CA ASN A 147 9.51 1.14 7.41
C ASN A 147 9.92 -0.32 7.10
N HIS A 148 9.22 -0.99 6.20
CA HIS A 148 9.58 -2.35 5.78
C HIS A 148 10.97 -2.39 5.14
N ALA A 149 11.66 -3.53 5.27
CA ALA A 149 13.02 -3.71 4.76
C ALA A 149 13.15 -3.48 3.25
N SER A 150 12.10 -3.72 2.47
CA SER A 150 12.07 -3.47 1.02
C SER A 150 12.09 -1.99 0.61
N ASN A 151 11.84 -1.05 1.53
CA ASN A 151 11.76 0.37 1.20
C ASN A 151 13.11 1.08 1.29
N TYR A 152 13.27 2.13 0.48
CA TYR A 152 14.45 3.00 0.50
C TYR A 152 14.41 4.05 1.61
N LEU A 153 13.21 4.53 1.99
CA LEU A 153 13.03 5.56 3.00
C LEU A 153 12.00 5.09 4.05
N PRO A 154 12.44 4.84 5.30
CA PRO A 154 11.53 4.47 6.36
C PRO A 154 10.77 5.70 6.85
N LEU A 155 9.43 5.64 6.80
CA LEU A 155 8.55 6.67 7.32
C LEU A 155 7.58 6.07 8.33
N ARG A 156 7.15 6.92 9.27
CA ARG A 156 6.08 6.62 10.21
C ARG A 156 5.36 7.91 10.57
N ALA A 157 4.04 7.94 10.44
CA ALA A 157 3.23 9.08 10.84
C ALA A 157 1.79 8.68 11.13
N VAL A 158 1.10 9.48 11.92
CA VAL A 158 -0.35 9.38 12.13
C VAL A 158 -1.03 10.37 11.19
N LEU A 159 -1.85 9.86 10.26
CA LEU A 159 -2.65 10.66 9.35
C LEU A 159 -4.05 10.90 9.96
N PRO A 160 -4.69 12.04 9.69
CA PRO A 160 -4.24 13.11 8.81
C PRO A 160 -3.23 14.09 9.45
N ASP A 161 -3.03 14.06 10.77
CA ASP A 161 -2.35 15.11 11.53
C ASP A 161 -0.92 15.39 11.03
N GLN A 162 -0.16 14.35 10.72
CA GLN A 162 1.23 14.45 10.27
C GLN A 162 1.39 14.34 8.74
N LYS A 163 0.29 14.46 7.97
CA LYS A 163 0.32 14.36 6.50
C LYS A 163 1.24 15.42 5.88
N ALA A 164 1.13 16.68 6.34
CA ALA A 164 1.95 17.78 5.82
C ALA A 164 3.45 17.56 6.07
N ASP A 165 3.82 17.04 7.24
CA ASP A 165 5.22 16.80 7.61
C ASP A 165 5.87 15.74 6.71
N ILE A 166 5.15 14.61 6.48
CA ILE A 166 5.62 13.56 5.55
C ILE A 166 5.79 14.10 4.14
N LEU A 167 4.80 14.86 3.63
CA LEU A 167 4.87 15.42 2.30
C LEU A 167 6.04 16.39 2.15
N ALA A 168 6.27 17.24 3.14
CA ALA A 168 7.42 18.16 3.17
C ALA A 168 8.77 17.41 3.19
N LEU A 169 8.85 16.29 3.94
CA LEU A 169 10.03 15.44 3.94
C LEU A 169 10.27 14.79 2.58
N LEU A 170 9.24 14.19 1.98
CA LEU A 170 9.33 13.56 0.66
C LEU A 170 9.70 14.57 -0.43
N ASP A 171 9.14 15.78 -0.40
CA ASP A 171 9.50 16.85 -1.32
C ASP A 171 10.98 17.24 -1.22
N ARG A 172 11.50 17.36 0.00
CA ARG A 172 12.91 17.67 0.25
C ARG A 172 13.83 16.59 -0.32
N VAL A 173 13.51 15.31 -0.07
CA VAL A 173 14.30 14.18 -0.57
C VAL A 173 14.24 14.11 -2.10
N LEU A 174 13.07 14.27 -2.70
CA LEU A 174 12.87 14.25 -4.15
C LEU A 174 13.56 15.43 -4.86
N LYS A 175 13.59 16.62 -4.23
CA LYS A 175 14.29 17.78 -4.78
C LYS A 175 15.81 17.65 -4.68
N SER A 176 16.32 17.16 -3.56
CA SER A 176 17.77 17.01 -3.36
C SER A 176 18.38 15.92 -4.21
N LYS A 177 17.62 14.86 -4.49
CA LYS A 177 18.09 13.59 -5.09
C LYS A 177 19.35 13.03 -4.42
N ASP A 178 19.49 13.28 -3.11
CA ASP A 178 20.64 12.83 -2.33
C ASP A 178 20.44 11.37 -1.92
N GLU A 179 21.15 10.48 -2.60
CA GLU A 179 21.09 9.04 -2.33
C GLU A 179 21.56 8.63 -0.93
N ARG A 180 22.37 9.47 -0.26
CA ARG A 180 22.83 9.22 1.12
C ARG A 180 21.70 9.23 2.14
N LEU A 181 20.56 9.82 1.79
CA LEU A 181 19.34 9.81 2.61
C LEU A 181 18.55 8.49 2.49
N LEU A 182 18.91 7.65 1.54
CA LEU A 182 18.18 6.43 1.20
C LEU A 182 18.94 5.19 1.66
N LYS A 183 18.19 4.15 2.02
CA LYS A 183 18.78 2.83 2.28
C LYS A 183 19.48 2.32 1.03
N PRO A 184 20.75 1.87 1.12
CA PRO A 184 21.46 1.25 0.00
C PRO A 184 20.75 -0.02 -0.51
N GLU A 185 20.86 -0.29 -1.81
CA GLU A 185 20.18 -1.45 -2.43
C GLU A 185 20.48 -2.78 -1.73
N HIS A 186 21.74 -3.03 -1.39
CA HIS A 186 22.17 -4.26 -0.73
C HIS A 186 21.64 -4.46 0.69
N MET A 187 21.05 -3.43 1.30
CA MET A 187 20.43 -3.49 2.62
C MET A 187 18.91 -3.68 2.54
N ARG A 188 18.36 -3.72 1.32
CA ARG A 188 16.93 -4.02 1.14
C ARG A 188 16.71 -5.53 1.17
N ALA A 189 15.59 -5.94 1.75
CA ALA A 189 15.21 -7.34 1.89
C ALA A 189 13.68 -7.52 1.84
N LEU A 190 13.25 -8.75 1.62
CA LEU A 190 11.84 -9.17 1.76
C LEU A 190 11.48 -9.36 3.24
#